data_33646fcacf4672106442740b70202c30
#
_entry.id   33646fcacf4672106442740b70202c30
#
_cell.length_a   1.000
_cell.length_b   1.000
_cell.length_c   1.000
_cell.angle_alpha   90.00
_cell.angle_beta   90.00
_cell.angle_gamma   90.00
#
_symmetry.space_group_name_H-M   'P 1'
#
loop_
_entity.id
_entity.type
_entity.pdbx_description
1 polymer ?
#
loop_
_entity_poly.entity_id
_entity_poly.type
_entity_poly.pdbx_seq_one_letter_code
_entity_poly.pdbx_strand_id
1 'polypeptide(L)'
;MKRLILITLLIVISNVKGSSQEPDPSWGIKFSGYIKSDIFYDTRQSGASNGLREGHFYLFPDNVLNDAEGNDLNANPSFHMLNIQTRIRGEIKGPDAFGAKTSGVIEAEFFGTSESDLNGFRLRHAFIKLDWTKTSLLTGQYWHPLFPAESFPGTLSFNTGAPFIPFSRNPQVRLTQKVGTLSFSVTAYSQRDFTSPGPDGNSNKYLRNSGMPGLNFQVRVPAGKAITGWAGIDYKKLRPELKTSMNYETKSTIGSLAAFANIKIKTAPLNVSIMGVYGQNGTDLMMIGGYAVSEVTSVANDFKIYTNLNSANFWIDLATNGKKVFFGLFSGYSKNLGGSDEIAGAFYGRGTNIDHLFRISPRITITEGRFSFAGEIESTTAAYGTTGSDGKVTGSNNVNNLRLLFCTIYKF
;
A
#
# COMPACT_ATOMS: atom_id res chain seq x y z
N MET A 1 -52.92 10.04 -20.10
CA MET A 1 -51.78 10.98 -19.99
C MET A 1 -50.45 10.31 -19.66
N LYS A 2 -50.34 9.33 -18.72
CA LYS A 2 -49.04 8.69 -18.37
C LYS A 2 -48.43 7.83 -19.51
N ARG A 3 -49.22 7.21 -20.39
CA ARG A 3 -48.72 6.42 -21.55
C ARG A 3 -48.18 7.27 -22.71
N LEU A 4 -48.67 8.52 -22.87
CA LEU A 4 -48.21 9.40 -23.91
C LEU A 4 -46.82 9.99 -23.62
N ILE A 5 -46.49 10.25 -22.33
CA ILE A 5 -45.17 10.77 -21.89
C ILE A 5 -44.07 9.72 -22.11
N LEU A 6 -44.41 8.42 -21.93
CA LEU A 6 -43.40 7.33 -22.11
C LEU A 6 -43.05 7.13 -23.60
N ILE A 7 -43.98 7.33 -24.51
CA ILE A 7 -43.73 7.22 -25.96
C ILE A 7 -42.96 8.43 -26.46
N THR A 8 -43.20 9.62 -25.93
CA THR A 8 -42.43 10.82 -26.27
C THR A 8 -40.99 10.76 -25.80
N LEU A 9 -40.71 10.15 -24.63
CA LEU A 9 -39.35 9.93 -24.11
C LEU A 9 -38.58 8.90 -24.96
N LEU A 10 -39.23 7.84 -25.44
CA LEU A 10 -38.62 6.84 -26.33
C LEU A 10 -38.29 7.39 -27.72
N ILE A 11 -39.08 8.33 -28.25
CA ILE A 11 -38.83 8.97 -29.56
C ILE A 11 -37.67 9.97 -29.48
N VAL A 12 -37.46 10.59 -28.34
CA VAL A 12 -36.29 11.52 -28.14
C VAL A 12 -34.97 10.71 -28.08
N ILE A 13 -34.99 9.50 -27.54
CA ILE A 13 -33.79 8.65 -27.47
C ILE A 13 -33.43 8.06 -28.85
N SER A 14 -34.39 7.84 -29.74
CA SER A 14 -34.16 7.25 -31.06
C SER A 14 -33.58 8.22 -32.11
N ASN A 15 -33.49 9.53 -31.81
CA ASN A 15 -32.91 10.53 -32.71
C ASN A 15 -31.53 11.04 -32.31
N VAL A 16 -30.89 10.44 -31.29
CA VAL A 16 -29.45 10.62 -31.07
C VAL A 16 -28.74 9.81 -32.16
N LYS A 17 -28.56 10.44 -33.35
CA LYS A 17 -27.54 9.99 -34.30
C LYS A 17 -26.22 10.02 -33.54
N GLY A 18 -25.71 8.85 -33.16
CA GLY A 18 -24.33 8.72 -32.75
C GLY A 18 -23.50 9.21 -33.94
N SER A 19 -23.00 10.44 -33.89
CA SER A 19 -21.92 10.84 -34.75
C SER A 19 -20.74 9.93 -34.32
N SER A 20 -20.45 8.91 -35.12
CA SER A 20 -19.15 8.27 -35.07
C SER A 20 -18.15 9.36 -35.48
N GLN A 21 -17.68 10.11 -34.51
CA GLN A 21 -16.52 10.95 -34.71
C GLN A 21 -15.41 10.00 -35.14
N GLU A 22 -14.82 10.20 -36.34
CA GLU A 22 -13.60 9.49 -36.69
C GLU A 22 -12.63 9.64 -35.54
N PRO A 23 -11.99 8.53 -35.08
CA PRO A 23 -11.09 8.61 -33.93
C PRO A 23 -10.01 9.65 -34.24
N ASP A 24 -9.95 10.70 -33.46
CA ASP A 24 -8.82 11.64 -33.51
C ASP A 24 -7.55 10.81 -33.30
N PRO A 25 -6.59 10.74 -34.26
CA PRO A 25 -5.41 9.92 -34.13
C PRO A 25 -4.53 10.31 -32.94
N SER A 26 -4.81 11.42 -32.28
CA SER A 26 -4.12 11.88 -31.09
C SER A 26 -4.61 11.24 -29.80
N TRP A 27 -5.77 10.54 -29.77
CA TRP A 27 -6.31 9.93 -28.56
C TRP A 27 -6.73 8.47 -28.76
N GLY A 28 -6.76 7.73 -27.67
CA GLY A 28 -7.17 6.33 -27.65
C GLY A 28 -6.89 5.66 -26.31
N ILE A 29 -7.34 4.43 -26.18
CA ILE A 29 -7.08 3.59 -25.01
C ILE A 29 -6.26 2.39 -25.46
N LYS A 30 -5.08 2.20 -24.86
CA LYS A 30 -4.26 1.01 -25.04
C LYS A 30 -4.47 0.10 -23.82
N PHE A 31 -4.99 -1.08 -24.05
CA PHE A 31 -5.10 -2.11 -23.04
C PHE A 31 -3.82 -2.93 -22.92
N SER A 32 -3.51 -3.29 -21.69
CA SER A 32 -2.41 -4.18 -21.30
C SER A 32 -2.76 -4.87 -19.99
N GLY A 33 -1.98 -5.85 -19.60
CA GLY A 33 -2.21 -6.54 -18.36
C GLY A 33 -1.43 -7.83 -18.25
N TYR A 34 -1.84 -8.65 -17.33
CA TYR A 34 -1.32 -10.00 -17.20
C TYR A 34 -2.32 -10.92 -16.49
N ILE A 35 -2.27 -12.19 -16.82
CA ILE A 35 -2.86 -13.27 -16.05
C ILE A 35 -1.75 -13.84 -15.19
N LYS A 36 -1.99 -13.96 -13.88
CA LYS A 36 -1.03 -14.54 -12.94
C LYS A 36 -1.71 -15.63 -12.11
N SER A 37 -1.07 -16.78 -12.05
CA SER A 37 -1.44 -17.89 -11.18
C SER A 37 -0.34 -18.05 -10.13
N ASP A 38 -0.73 -17.98 -8.86
CA ASP A 38 0.16 -18.15 -7.70
C ASP A 38 -0.16 -19.48 -7.01
N ILE A 39 0.86 -20.27 -6.75
CA ILE A 39 0.84 -21.50 -5.97
C ILE A 39 1.81 -21.29 -4.83
N PHE A 40 1.35 -21.33 -3.58
CA PHE A 40 2.25 -21.12 -2.45
C PHE A 40 1.94 -22.04 -1.28
N TYR A 41 3.00 -22.39 -0.57
CA TYR A 41 2.99 -23.19 0.63
C TYR A 41 3.67 -22.39 1.73
N ASP A 42 3.00 -22.27 2.86
CA ASP A 42 3.50 -21.67 4.09
C ASP A 42 3.75 -22.76 5.12
N THR A 43 4.88 -22.70 5.81
CA THR A 43 5.20 -23.66 6.90
C THR A 43 4.46 -23.35 8.20
N ARG A 44 3.79 -22.19 8.27
CA ARG A 44 3.04 -21.70 9.41
C ARG A 44 1.80 -20.96 8.93
N GLN A 45 0.75 -20.91 9.76
CA GLN A 45 -0.42 -20.09 9.45
C GLN A 45 -0.01 -18.63 9.25
N SER A 46 -0.54 -18.04 8.18
CA SER A 46 -0.29 -16.66 7.76
C SER A 46 -1.61 -15.97 7.38
N GLY A 47 -2.69 -16.47 7.95
CA GLY A 47 -4.05 -16.21 7.50
C GLY A 47 -4.65 -14.90 8.00
N ALA A 48 -5.80 -14.98 8.69
CA ALA A 48 -6.73 -13.89 8.92
C ALA A 48 -6.20 -12.69 9.71
N SER A 49 -5.17 -12.86 10.54
CA SER A 49 -4.65 -11.77 11.38
C SER A 49 -3.62 -10.90 10.66
N ASN A 50 -2.72 -11.51 9.90
CA ASN A 50 -1.51 -10.90 9.39
C ASN A 50 -1.30 -11.11 7.88
N GLY A 51 -2.32 -11.63 7.21
CA GLY A 51 -2.44 -11.74 5.77
C GLY A 51 -3.87 -11.50 5.33
N LEU A 52 -4.07 -10.97 4.14
CA LEU A 52 -5.40 -10.74 3.55
C LEU A 52 -5.58 -11.70 2.39
N ARG A 53 -6.84 -12.05 2.09
CA ARG A 53 -7.24 -12.92 0.97
C ARG A 53 -6.52 -14.27 1.06
N GLU A 54 -6.85 -15.03 2.11
CA GLU A 54 -6.25 -16.35 2.38
C GLU A 54 -4.72 -16.30 2.44
N GLY A 55 -4.15 -15.27 3.07
CA GLY A 55 -2.70 -15.09 3.16
C GLY A 55 -2.00 -14.67 1.86
N HIS A 56 -2.72 -14.40 0.76
CA HIS A 56 -2.10 -13.91 -0.47
C HIS A 56 -1.34 -12.59 -0.25
N PHE A 57 -1.94 -11.65 0.47
CA PHE A 57 -1.25 -10.44 0.93
C PHE A 57 -0.66 -10.67 2.33
N TYR A 58 0.47 -11.35 2.36
CA TYR A 58 1.15 -11.76 3.58
C TYR A 58 2.08 -10.68 4.13
N LEU A 59 1.96 -10.38 5.42
CA LEU A 59 2.80 -9.39 6.11
C LEU A 59 3.86 -10.04 7.00
N PHE A 60 3.45 -10.89 7.92
CA PHE A 60 4.31 -11.59 8.87
C PHE A 60 3.58 -12.82 9.45
N PRO A 61 4.29 -13.83 10.02
CA PRO A 61 3.68 -15.04 10.55
C PRO A 61 2.76 -14.72 11.74
N ASP A 62 1.71 -15.53 11.93
CA ASP A 62 0.87 -15.45 13.11
C ASP A 62 1.64 -15.90 14.36
N ASN A 63 1.36 -15.26 15.50
CA ASN A 63 1.99 -15.59 16.79
C ASN A 63 1.68 -17.03 17.22
N VAL A 64 2.39 -17.50 18.20
CA VAL A 64 2.08 -18.77 18.90
C VAL A 64 0.66 -18.71 19.45
N LEU A 65 -0.12 -19.76 19.16
CA LEU A 65 -1.47 -19.98 19.67
C LEU A 65 -1.53 -21.40 20.25
N ASN A 66 -1.41 -21.50 21.55
CA ASN A 66 -1.41 -22.80 22.22
C ASN A 66 -2.82 -23.37 22.37
N ASP A 67 -2.96 -24.67 22.11
CA ASP A 67 -4.12 -25.45 22.53
C ASP A 67 -4.07 -25.74 24.05
N ALA A 68 -5.00 -26.57 24.54
CA ALA A 68 -5.08 -26.95 25.96
C ALA A 68 -3.90 -27.82 26.43
N GLU A 69 -3.15 -28.43 25.50
CA GLU A 69 -2.01 -29.29 25.74
C GLU A 69 -0.68 -28.55 25.56
N GLY A 70 -0.72 -27.28 25.12
CA GLY A 70 0.44 -26.44 24.88
C GLY A 70 1.04 -26.56 23.47
N ASN A 71 0.36 -27.23 22.53
CA ASN A 71 0.79 -27.29 21.12
C ASN A 71 0.46 -26.00 20.39
N ASP A 72 1.38 -25.52 19.57
CA ASP A 72 1.17 -24.30 18.76
C ASP A 72 0.31 -24.60 17.52
N LEU A 73 -0.97 -24.22 17.58
CA LEU A 73 -1.94 -24.38 16.48
C LEU A 73 -1.53 -23.62 15.20
N ASN A 74 -0.81 -22.52 15.35
CA ASN A 74 -0.34 -21.74 14.19
C ASN A 74 0.93 -22.34 13.54
N ALA A 75 1.59 -23.32 14.16
CA ALA A 75 2.71 -24.05 13.58
C ALA A 75 2.29 -25.08 12.51
N ASN A 76 1.04 -25.03 12.06
CA ASN A 76 0.52 -25.89 11.01
C ASN A 76 0.68 -25.24 9.62
N PRO A 77 1.08 -26.02 8.60
CA PRO A 77 1.26 -25.49 7.25
C PRO A 77 -0.07 -25.19 6.56
N SER A 78 0.02 -24.38 5.50
CA SER A 78 -1.10 -24.11 4.59
C SER A 78 -0.65 -24.14 3.13
N PHE A 79 -1.58 -24.47 2.23
CA PHE A 79 -1.35 -24.53 0.79
C PHE A 79 -2.45 -23.79 0.04
N HIS A 80 -2.06 -22.94 -0.93
CA HIS A 80 -2.99 -22.09 -1.66
C HIS A 80 -2.68 -22.08 -3.17
N MET A 81 -3.74 -21.94 -3.97
CA MET A 81 -3.67 -21.67 -5.41
C MET A 81 -4.62 -20.52 -5.74
N LEU A 82 -4.10 -19.36 -6.11
CA LEU A 82 -4.87 -18.14 -6.32
C LEU A 82 -4.48 -17.44 -7.61
N ASN A 83 -5.47 -16.83 -8.30
CA ASN A 83 -5.27 -16.08 -9.54
C ASN A 83 -5.64 -14.59 -9.39
N ILE A 84 -5.88 -14.15 -8.17
CA ILE A 84 -6.48 -12.84 -7.85
C ILE A 84 -5.57 -11.63 -8.16
N GLN A 85 -4.27 -11.85 -8.39
CA GLN A 85 -3.36 -10.79 -8.83
C GLN A 85 -3.47 -10.49 -10.33
N THR A 86 -4.26 -11.25 -11.10
CA THR A 86 -4.55 -10.97 -12.52
C THR A 86 -5.05 -9.54 -12.69
N ARG A 87 -4.52 -8.82 -13.71
CA ARG A 87 -4.65 -7.37 -13.82
C ARG A 87 -4.99 -6.92 -15.21
N ILE A 88 -5.86 -5.91 -15.29
CA ILE A 88 -6.21 -5.20 -16.52
C ILE A 88 -5.89 -3.73 -16.33
N ARG A 89 -5.23 -3.12 -17.34
CA ARG A 89 -4.83 -1.72 -17.35
C ARG A 89 -5.18 -1.09 -18.70
N GLY A 90 -5.88 0.04 -18.66
CA GLY A 90 -6.12 0.92 -19.81
C GLY A 90 -5.30 2.20 -19.66
N GLU A 91 -4.42 2.47 -20.62
CA GLU A 91 -3.69 3.74 -20.73
C GLU A 91 -4.38 4.62 -21.76
N ILE A 92 -4.81 5.78 -21.32
CA ILE A 92 -5.60 6.73 -22.10
C ILE A 92 -4.69 7.89 -22.52
N LYS A 93 -4.71 8.22 -23.80
CA LYS A 93 -4.18 9.49 -24.33
C LYS A 93 -5.35 10.29 -24.86
N GLY A 94 -5.42 11.56 -24.52
CA GLY A 94 -6.44 12.48 -25.00
C GLY A 94 -5.83 13.64 -25.79
N PRO A 95 -6.65 14.46 -26.43
CA PRO A 95 -6.19 15.70 -27.04
C PRO A 95 -5.61 16.63 -25.97
N ASP A 96 -4.67 17.49 -26.39
CA ASP A 96 -4.07 18.47 -25.48
C ASP A 96 -5.14 19.40 -24.90
N ALA A 97 -5.03 19.74 -23.62
CA ALA A 97 -5.95 20.65 -22.94
C ALA A 97 -5.18 21.58 -21.98
N PHE A 98 -5.62 22.81 -21.86
CA PHE A 98 -5.00 23.85 -21.01
C PHE A 98 -3.49 24.03 -21.29
N GLY A 99 -3.04 23.80 -22.53
CA GLY A 99 -1.64 23.87 -22.92
C GLY A 99 -0.79 22.70 -22.40
N ALA A 100 -1.40 21.62 -21.95
CA ALA A 100 -0.76 20.42 -21.44
C ALA A 100 -1.08 19.18 -22.28
N LYS A 101 -0.17 18.20 -22.29
CA LYS A 101 -0.46 16.85 -22.74
C LYS A 101 -1.37 16.17 -21.71
N THR A 102 -2.49 15.59 -22.19
CA THR A 102 -3.43 14.88 -21.34
C THR A 102 -3.19 13.38 -21.39
N SER A 103 -3.30 12.71 -20.27
CA SER A 103 -3.28 11.26 -20.17
C SER A 103 -4.11 10.78 -19.00
N GLY A 104 -4.44 9.50 -18.99
CA GLY A 104 -5.15 8.86 -17.87
C GLY A 104 -4.81 7.39 -17.78
N VAL A 105 -5.12 6.80 -16.64
CA VAL A 105 -4.98 5.36 -16.40
C VAL A 105 -6.18 4.87 -15.62
N ILE A 106 -6.71 3.72 -16.06
CA ILE A 106 -7.64 2.89 -15.28
C ILE A 106 -6.98 1.52 -15.13
N GLU A 107 -6.84 1.05 -13.91
CA GLU A 107 -6.26 -0.26 -13.62
C GLU A 107 -7.07 -0.95 -12.53
N ALA A 108 -7.35 -2.24 -12.74
CA ALA A 108 -8.06 -3.08 -11.78
C ALA A 108 -7.46 -4.49 -11.71
N GLU A 109 -7.75 -5.19 -10.62
CA GLU A 109 -7.36 -6.58 -10.36
C GLU A 109 -8.46 -7.30 -9.60
N PHE A 110 -8.34 -8.62 -9.42
CA PHE A 110 -9.34 -9.46 -8.76
C PHE A 110 -9.05 -9.72 -7.27
N PHE A 111 -8.33 -8.85 -6.64
CA PHE A 111 -8.02 -8.92 -5.22
C PHE A 111 -9.11 -8.27 -4.36
N GLY A 112 -10.31 -8.75 -4.33
CA GLY A 112 -11.50 -8.22 -3.63
C GLY A 112 -11.32 -7.25 -2.46
N THR A 113 -12.39 -6.80 -1.85
CA THR A 113 -12.35 -5.81 -0.75
C THR A 113 -12.50 -6.43 0.65
N SER A 114 -12.90 -7.70 0.73
CA SER A 114 -13.07 -8.47 1.97
C SER A 114 -12.69 -9.92 1.78
N GLU A 115 -12.54 -10.69 2.85
CA GLU A 115 -12.30 -12.14 2.77
C GLU A 115 -13.48 -12.90 2.14
N SER A 116 -14.70 -12.41 2.34
CA SER A 116 -15.92 -12.97 1.71
C SER A 116 -16.06 -12.62 0.22
N ASP A 117 -15.25 -11.71 -0.30
CA ASP A 117 -15.21 -11.27 -1.70
C ASP A 117 -13.78 -11.46 -2.27
N LEU A 118 -13.28 -12.67 -2.19
CA LEU A 118 -11.89 -12.99 -2.50
C LEU A 118 -11.51 -12.64 -3.95
N ASN A 119 -12.41 -12.93 -4.92
CA ASN A 119 -12.19 -12.69 -6.35
C ASN A 119 -12.82 -11.37 -6.84
N GLY A 120 -13.23 -10.49 -5.94
CA GLY A 120 -13.90 -9.24 -6.29
C GLY A 120 -13.02 -8.32 -7.14
N PHE A 121 -13.61 -7.81 -8.23
CA PHE A 121 -12.92 -6.88 -9.11
C PHE A 121 -12.82 -5.50 -8.45
N ARG A 122 -11.61 -5.03 -8.17
CA ARG A 122 -11.39 -3.76 -7.49
C ARG A 122 -10.55 -2.78 -8.29
N LEU A 123 -10.83 -1.50 -8.09
CA LEU A 123 -10.07 -0.40 -8.64
C LEU A 123 -8.70 -0.28 -7.96
N ARG A 124 -7.63 -0.29 -8.75
CA ARG A 124 -6.26 0.01 -8.30
C ARG A 124 -5.88 1.45 -8.56
N HIS A 125 -5.86 1.81 -9.82
CA HIS A 125 -5.55 3.16 -10.28
C HIS A 125 -6.71 3.71 -11.12
N ALA A 126 -7.05 4.96 -10.88
CA ALA A 126 -7.94 5.76 -11.71
C ALA A 126 -7.52 7.22 -11.57
N PHE A 127 -6.74 7.71 -12.52
CA PHE A 127 -6.25 9.07 -12.47
C PHE A 127 -6.14 9.70 -13.86
N ILE A 128 -6.20 11.01 -13.88
CA ILE A 128 -5.89 11.86 -15.01
C ILE A 128 -4.61 12.63 -14.73
N LYS A 129 -3.88 12.98 -15.79
CA LYS A 129 -2.65 13.73 -15.70
C LYS A 129 -2.59 14.80 -16.78
N LEU A 130 -2.15 16.00 -16.38
CA LEU A 130 -1.81 17.11 -17.25
C LEU A 130 -0.31 17.33 -17.16
N ASP A 131 0.40 17.21 -18.28
CA ASP A 131 1.85 17.40 -18.37
C ASP A 131 2.19 18.61 -19.21
N TRP A 132 2.64 19.69 -18.56
CA TRP A 132 3.30 20.83 -19.20
C TRP A 132 4.81 20.57 -19.26
N THR A 133 5.56 21.47 -19.87
CA THR A 133 7.02 21.32 -20.03
C THR A 133 7.77 21.10 -18.72
N LYS A 134 7.41 21.82 -17.67
CA LYS A 134 8.10 21.77 -16.35
C LYS A 134 7.17 21.39 -15.20
N THR A 135 5.87 21.40 -15.40
CA THR A 135 4.86 21.18 -14.37
C THR A 135 4.01 19.98 -14.75
N SER A 136 3.57 19.20 -13.78
CA SER A 136 2.65 18.09 -13.98
C SER A 136 1.63 18.07 -12.86
N LEU A 137 0.35 17.93 -13.21
CA LEU A 137 -0.76 17.77 -12.27
C LEU A 137 -1.35 16.37 -12.45
N LEU A 138 -1.40 15.59 -11.37
CA LEU A 138 -2.10 14.30 -11.30
C LEU A 138 -3.28 14.43 -10.34
N THR A 139 -4.46 13.97 -10.77
CA THR A 139 -5.67 13.94 -9.93
C THR A 139 -6.34 12.58 -10.07
N GLY A 140 -6.64 11.94 -8.93
CA GLY A 140 -7.30 10.63 -8.87
C GLY A 140 -6.60 9.64 -7.97
N GLN A 141 -6.97 8.37 -8.06
CA GLN A 141 -6.40 7.29 -7.24
C GLN A 141 -5.09 6.79 -7.84
N TYR A 142 -4.01 6.98 -7.10
CA TYR A 142 -2.66 6.57 -7.47
C TYR A 142 -1.90 6.08 -6.23
N TRP A 143 -0.69 5.55 -6.42
CA TRP A 143 0.18 5.18 -5.33
C TRP A 143 0.33 6.33 -4.31
N HIS A 144 0.23 5.98 -3.03
CA HIS A 144 0.58 6.89 -1.94
C HIS A 144 1.97 7.50 -2.19
N PRO A 145 2.20 8.79 -1.89
CA PRO A 145 3.49 9.43 -2.20
C PRO A 145 4.70 8.76 -1.56
N LEU A 146 4.54 8.11 -0.41
CA LEU A 146 5.61 7.34 0.24
C LEU A 146 5.95 6.02 -0.48
N PHE A 147 5.04 5.47 -1.33
CA PHE A 147 5.35 4.27 -2.10
C PHE A 147 6.34 4.60 -3.22
N PRO A 148 7.48 3.90 -3.31
CA PRO A 148 8.54 4.20 -4.28
C PRO A 148 8.20 3.64 -5.67
N ALA A 149 7.21 4.21 -6.34
CA ALA A 149 6.63 3.69 -7.59
C ALA A 149 7.65 3.49 -8.74
N GLU A 150 8.77 4.22 -8.73
CA GLU A 150 9.85 4.07 -9.73
C GLU A 150 10.92 3.03 -9.30
N SER A 151 10.91 2.56 -8.06
CA SER A 151 11.99 1.73 -7.49
C SER A 151 11.52 0.65 -6.52
N PHE A 152 10.23 0.30 -6.52
CA PHE A 152 9.72 -0.77 -5.66
C PHE A 152 10.40 -2.12 -5.96
N PRO A 153 10.47 -3.02 -4.96
CA PRO A 153 11.11 -4.32 -5.12
C PRO A 153 10.38 -5.22 -6.10
N GLY A 154 11.12 -6.08 -6.76
CA GLY A 154 10.59 -7.03 -7.75
C GLY A 154 10.14 -8.36 -7.15
N THR A 155 9.68 -8.40 -5.90
CA THR A 155 9.15 -9.62 -5.26
C THR A 155 7.99 -10.22 -6.05
N LEU A 156 7.89 -11.55 -6.06
CA LEU A 156 6.80 -12.26 -6.72
C LEU A 156 5.56 -12.34 -5.82
N SER A 157 5.78 -12.41 -4.50
CA SER A 157 4.71 -12.34 -3.51
C SER A 157 3.92 -11.05 -3.67
N PHE A 158 2.58 -11.15 -3.56
CA PHE A 158 1.66 -10.01 -3.74
C PHE A 158 1.95 -8.86 -2.77
N ASN A 159 2.57 -9.15 -1.63
CA ASN A 159 2.88 -8.16 -0.60
C ASN A 159 3.81 -7.03 -1.08
N THR A 160 4.53 -7.21 -2.21
CA THR A 160 5.41 -6.19 -2.81
C THR A 160 6.42 -5.62 -1.80
N GLY A 161 6.90 -6.47 -0.87
CA GLY A 161 7.82 -6.07 0.20
C GLY A 161 7.17 -5.42 1.44
N ALA A 162 5.83 -5.31 1.52
CA ALA A 162 5.17 -4.94 2.77
C ALA A 162 5.40 -6.03 3.85
N PRO A 163 5.54 -5.67 5.13
CA PRO A 163 5.33 -4.36 5.77
C PRO A 163 6.57 -3.44 5.83
N PHE A 164 7.65 -3.78 5.14
CA PHE A 164 8.90 -3.00 5.15
C PHE A 164 8.84 -1.76 4.25
N ILE A 165 7.87 -1.74 3.33
CA ILE A 165 7.61 -0.68 2.36
C ILE A 165 6.23 -0.08 2.61
N PRO A 166 6.05 1.25 2.58
CA PRO A 166 4.73 1.87 2.61
C PRO A 166 3.90 1.44 1.40
N PHE A 167 2.76 0.80 1.63
CA PHE A 167 1.93 0.24 0.57
C PHE A 167 0.48 0.69 0.71
N SER A 168 0.02 1.57 -0.18
CA SER A 168 -1.38 1.97 -0.32
C SER A 168 -1.59 2.74 -1.62
N ARG A 169 -2.83 2.82 -2.10
CA ARG A 169 -3.27 3.68 -3.20
C ARG A 169 -4.37 4.60 -2.72
N ASN A 170 -4.23 5.87 -3.01
CA ASN A 170 -5.03 6.91 -2.39
C ASN A 170 -5.57 7.88 -3.45
N PRO A 171 -6.85 8.33 -3.35
CA PRO A 171 -7.32 9.51 -4.05
C PRO A 171 -6.46 10.70 -3.63
N GLN A 172 -5.95 11.44 -4.62
CA GLN A 172 -4.98 12.50 -4.38
C GLN A 172 -5.00 13.56 -5.48
N VAL A 173 -4.48 14.74 -5.12
CA VAL A 173 -4.04 15.78 -6.06
C VAL A 173 -2.55 15.98 -5.83
N ARG A 174 -1.76 15.78 -6.88
CA ARG A 174 -0.28 15.88 -6.83
C ARG A 174 0.18 16.88 -7.88
N LEU A 175 0.84 17.93 -7.42
CA LEU A 175 1.54 18.88 -8.25
C LEU A 175 3.03 18.58 -8.23
N THR A 176 3.64 18.46 -9.41
CA THR A 176 5.09 18.25 -9.54
C THR A 176 5.69 19.37 -10.37
N GLN A 177 6.76 19.99 -9.88
CA GLN A 177 7.49 21.05 -10.55
C GLN A 177 8.94 20.64 -10.78
N LYS A 178 9.42 20.74 -12.01
CA LYS A 178 10.84 20.53 -12.38
C LYS A 178 11.60 21.85 -12.27
N VAL A 179 12.74 21.79 -11.57
CA VAL A 179 13.68 22.90 -11.43
C VAL A 179 15.09 22.37 -11.73
N GLY A 180 15.61 22.70 -12.89
CA GLY A 180 16.82 22.07 -13.41
C GLY A 180 16.62 20.54 -13.57
N THR A 181 17.47 19.76 -12.93
CA THR A 181 17.37 18.29 -12.91
C THR A 181 16.46 17.76 -11.79
N LEU A 182 16.13 18.56 -10.80
CA LEU A 182 15.33 18.19 -9.64
C LEU A 182 13.83 18.21 -9.98
N SER A 183 13.05 17.40 -9.28
CA SER A 183 11.59 17.47 -9.31
C SER A 183 11.05 17.54 -7.89
N PHE A 184 10.27 18.56 -7.61
CA PHE A 184 9.61 18.76 -6.32
C PHE A 184 8.13 18.42 -6.48
N SER A 185 7.57 17.65 -5.55
CA SER A 185 6.16 17.29 -5.57
C SER A 185 5.49 17.62 -4.25
N VAL A 186 4.30 18.21 -4.35
CA VAL A 186 3.38 18.40 -3.22
C VAL A 186 2.12 17.59 -3.51
N THR A 187 1.67 16.81 -2.53
CA THR A 187 0.49 15.96 -2.66
C THR A 187 -0.45 16.16 -1.49
N ALA A 188 -1.73 16.36 -1.80
CA ALA A 188 -2.83 16.24 -0.84
C ALA A 188 -3.57 14.94 -1.14
N TYR A 189 -3.84 14.09 -0.12
CA TYR A 189 -4.46 12.79 -0.32
C TYR A 189 -5.51 12.44 0.75
N SER A 190 -6.37 11.49 0.41
CA SER A 190 -7.30 10.82 1.33
C SER A 190 -6.95 9.34 1.45
N GLN A 191 -7.47 8.64 2.45
CA GLN A 191 -7.30 7.19 2.59
C GLN A 191 -8.40 6.43 1.83
N ARG A 192 -8.04 5.35 1.13
CA ARG A 192 -9.01 4.52 0.42
C ARG A 192 -8.67 3.02 0.39
N ASP A 193 -7.50 2.64 -0.11
CA ASP A 193 -7.11 1.24 -0.32
C ASP A 193 -6.92 0.53 1.02
N PHE A 194 -6.11 1.14 1.88
CA PHE A 194 -5.98 0.80 3.29
C PHE A 194 -6.22 2.05 4.14
N THR A 195 -6.72 1.85 5.35
CA THR A 195 -7.19 2.94 6.21
C THR A 195 -6.64 2.81 7.63
N SER A 196 -6.62 3.93 8.35
CA SER A 196 -6.19 3.94 9.74
C SER A 196 -7.14 3.14 10.64
N PRO A 197 -6.61 2.41 11.63
CA PRO A 197 -7.40 1.81 12.69
C PRO A 197 -7.93 2.88 13.67
N GLY A 198 -8.90 2.49 14.47
CA GLY A 198 -9.44 3.33 15.52
C GLY A 198 -10.53 2.63 16.32
N PRO A 199 -11.28 3.35 17.16
CA PRO A 199 -12.27 2.75 18.07
C PRO A 199 -13.33 1.86 17.40
N ASP A 200 -13.69 2.17 16.14
CA ASP A 200 -14.67 1.39 15.39
C ASP A 200 -14.00 0.56 14.25
N GLY A 201 -12.79 0.09 14.48
CA GLY A 201 -12.02 -0.68 13.50
C GLY A 201 -11.35 0.18 12.42
N ASN A 202 -10.96 -0.43 11.30
CA ASN A 202 -10.28 0.27 10.21
C ASN A 202 -11.25 1.12 9.40
N SER A 203 -10.99 2.43 9.27
CA SER A 203 -11.87 3.33 8.53
C SER A 203 -11.16 4.60 8.05
N ASN A 204 -11.57 5.11 6.89
CA ASN A 204 -11.14 6.42 6.40
C ASN A 204 -11.80 7.59 7.14
N LYS A 205 -12.79 7.31 8.01
CA LYS A 205 -13.51 8.34 8.75
C LYS A 205 -12.59 9.14 9.67
N TYR A 206 -11.54 8.52 10.21
CA TYR A 206 -10.63 9.18 11.15
C TYR A 206 -9.82 10.30 10.48
N LEU A 207 -9.31 10.07 9.26
CA LEU A 207 -8.70 11.14 8.47
C LEU A 207 -9.74 12.17 8.04
N ARG A 208 -10.88 11.75 7.52
CA ARG A 208 -11.97 12.63 7.06
C ARG A 208 -12.50 13.53 8.18
N ASN A 209 -12.67 13.00 9.39
CA ASN A 209 -13.15 13.73 10.56
C ASN A 209 -12.14 14.77 11.08
N SER A 210 -10.87 14.69 10.69
CA SER A 210 -9.89 15.73 11.02
C SER A 210 -10.09 17.04 10.26
N GLY A 211 -10.88 17.00 9.17
CA GLY A 211 -11.19 18.16 8.32
C GLY A 211 -10.06 18.57 7.38
N MET A 212 -8.96 17.80 7.30
CA MET A 212 -7.85 18.10 6.40
C MET A 212 -7.34 16.83 5.69
N PRO A 213 -6.82 16.94 4.45
CA PRO A 213 -6.17 15.82 3.78
C PRO A 213 -4.83 15.47 4.44
N GLY A 214 -4.32 14.26 4.18
CA GLY A 214 -2.90 13.98 4.35
C GLY A 214 -2.09 14.81 3.37
N LEU A 215 -0.90 15.25 3.78
CA LEU A 215 -0.02 16.11 3.00
C LEU A 215 1.36 15.45 2.85
N ASN A 216 1.91 15.50 1.64
CA ASN A 216 3.24 14.99 1.39
C ASN A 216 4.04 16.01 0.58
N PHE A 217 5.32 16.14 0.93
CA PHE A 217 6.32 16.86 0.15
C PHE A 217 7.50 15.93 -0.13
N GLN A 218 7.94 15.88 -1.39
CA GLN A 218 9.10 15.09 -1.79
C GLN A 218 9.92 15.75 -2.88
N VAL A 219 11.20 15.39 -2.91
CA VAL A 219 12.15 15.75 -3.95
C VAL A 219 12.68 14.48 -4.62
N ARG A 220 12.79 14.53 -5.96
CA ARG A 220 13.44 13.54 -6.80
C ARG A 220 14.72 14.12 -7.34
N VAL A 221 15.83 13.41 -7.15
CA VAL A 221 17.20 13.85 -7.44
C VAL A 221 17.86 12.83 -8.38
N PRO A 222 17.83 13.01 -9.71
CA PRO A 222 18.64 12.19 -10.61
C PRO A 222 20.11 12.60 -10.52
N ALA A 223 21.00 11.63 -10.35
CA ALA A 223 22.45 11.79 -10.36
C ALA A 223 23.05 11.01 -11.54
N GLY A 224 23.23 11.69 -12.64
CA GLY A 224 23.59 11.07 -13.92
C GLY A 224 22.51 10.16 -14.48
N LYS A 225 22.91 9.11 -15.24
CA LYS A 225 21.98 8.15 -15.87
C LYS A 225 21.70 6.93 -15.01
N ALA A 226 22.56 6.65 -14.06
CA ALA A 226 22.55 5.41 -13.28
C ALA A 226 21.82 5.54 -11.93
N ILE A 227 21.86 6.69 -11.29
CA ILE A 227 21.39 6.87 -9.92
C ILE A 227 20.22 7.83 -9.89
N THR A 228 19.18 7.48 -9.13
CA THR A 228 18.09 8.40 -8.80
C THR A 228 17.75 8.24 -7.32
N GLY A 229 17.71 9.35 -6.62
CA GLY A 229 17.31 9.44 -5.23
C GLY A 229 15.94 10.12 -5.08
N TRP A 230 15.26 9.79 -4.01
CA TRP A 230 14.03 10.46 -3.55
C TRP A 230 14.13 10.64 -2.04
N ALA A 231 13.65 11.76 -1.57
CA ALA A 231 13.45 11.99 -0.14
C ALA A 231 12.21 12.84 0.07
N GLY A 232 11.56 12.68 1.20
CA GLY A 232 10.36 13.45 1.50
C GLY A 232 9.83 13.24 2.91
N ILE A 233 8.81 14.03 3.22
CA ILE A 233 8.08 14.01 4.47
C ILE A 233 6.60 13.89 4.20
N ASP A 234 5.89 13.26 5.12
CA ASP A 234 4.46 13.02 5.07
C ASP A 234 3.82 13.41 6.41
N TYR A 235 2.67 14.04 6.35
CA TYR A 235 1.91 14.43 7.53
C TYR A 235 0.45 14.05 7.35
N LYS A 236 -0.13 13.38 8.35
CA LYS A 236 -1.57 13.16 8.46
C LYS A 236 -2.07 13.51 9.84
N LYS A 237 -3.32 13.95 9.90
CA LYS A 237 -4.02 14.23 11.15
C LYS A 237 -5.28 13.37 11.22
N LEU A 238 -5.46 12.66 12.32
CA LEU A 238 -6.66 11.86 12.57
C LEU A 238 -7.48 12.47 13.69
N ARG A 239 -8.81 12.32 13.60
CA ARG A 239 -9.75 12.53 14.70
C ARG A 239 -10.44 11.19 14.98
N PRO A 240 -9.97 10.42 15.98
CA PRO A 240 -10.44 9.07 16.24
C PRO A 240 -11.94 9.00 16.58
N GLU A 241 -12.46 10.00 17.32
CA GLU A 241 -13.83 10.05 17.77
C GLU A 241 -14.43 11.45 17.55
N LEU A 242 -15.70 11.55 17.19
CA LEU A 242 -16.47 12.80 17.20
C LEU A 242 -17.14 13.02 18.55
N LYS A 243 -17.43 11.93 19.26
CA LYS A 243 -18.01 11.90 20.59
C LYS A 243 -17.40 10.77 21.41
N THR A 244 -17.31 10.97 22.71
CA THR A 244 -16.88 9.96 23.68
C THR A 244 -17.91 8.85 23.83
N SER A 245 -17.56 7.75 24.50
CA SER A 245 -18.51 6.67 24.86
C SER A 245 -19.65 7.18 25.73
N MET A 246 -19.44 8.26 26.50
CA MET A 246 -20.41 8.95 27.31
C MET A 246 -21.23 10.01 26.56
N ASN A 247 -21.12 10.02 25.19
CA ASN A 247 -21.87 10.91 24.30
C ASN A 247 -21.54 12.41 24.39
N TYR A 248 -20.35 12.79 24.88
CA TYR A 248 -19.85 14.16 24.83
C TYR A 248 -19.07 14.43 23.58
N GLU A 249 -19.23 15.60 22.92
CA GLU A 249 -18.40 15.99 21.79
C GLU A 249 -16.92 16.02 22.20
N THR A 250 -16.05 15.39 21.39
CA THR A 250 -14.61 15.46 21.55
C THR A 250 -13.94 16.04 20.30
N LYS A 251 -12.94 16.90 20.50
CA LYS A 251 -12.11 17.50 19.43
C LYS A 251 -10.68 16.94 19.44
N SER A 252 -10.43 15.90 20.23
CA SER A 252 -9.13 15.27 20.34
C SER A 252 -8.68 14.72 18.98
N THR A 253 -7.44 15.03 18.61
CA THR A 253 -6.84 14.65 17.34
C THR A 253 -5.42 14.20 17.58
N ILE A 254 -4.88 13.40 16.62
CA ILE A 254 -3.49 13.02 16.61
C ILE A 254 -2.86 13.36 15.25
N GLY A 255 -1.75 14.10 15.27
CA GLY A 255 -0.89 14.36 14.12
C GLY A 255 0.20 13.31 14.05
N SER A 256 0.53 12.82 12.84
CA SER A 256 1.55 11.80 12.62
C SER A 256 2.47 12.22 11.48
N LEU A 257 3.78 12.10 11.68
CA LEU A 257 4.83 12.42 10.71
C LEU A 257 5.51 11.16 10.23
N ALA A 258 5.90 11.13 8.95
CA ALA A 258 6.83 10.17 8.41
C ALA A 258 7.86 10.86 7.52
N ALA A 259 9.08 10.31 7.49
CA ALA A 259 10.15 10.73 6.60
C ALA A 259 10.73 9.51 5.89
N PHE A 260 11.14 9.67 4.64
CA PHE A 260 11.76 8.61 3.86
C PHE A 260 12.92 9.10 3.02
N ALA A 261 13.81 8.17 2.71
CA ALA A 261 14.79 8.31 1.65
C ALA A 261 14.84 7.00 0.85
N ASN A 262 14.91 7.12 -0.48
CA ASN A 262 14.98 6.01 -1.40
C ASN A 262 16.04 6.27 -2.48
N ILE A 263 16.78 5.23 -2.86
CA ILE A 263 17.78 5.29 -3.92
C ILE A 263 17.60 4.11 -4.86
N LYS A 264 17.62 4.39 -6.15
CA LYS A 264 17.71 3.39 -7.21
C LYS A 264 18.99 3.55 -8.00
N ILE A 265 19.73 2.45 -8.12
CA ILE A 265 20.97 2.37 -8.90
C ILE A 265 20.75 1.36 -10.03
N LYS A 266 20.98 1.79 -11.28
CA LYS A 266 20.89 0.95 -12.48
C LYS A 266 22.28 0.80 -13.08
N THR A 267 22.82 -0.40 -13.07
CA THR A 267 24.06 -0.75 -13.75
C THR A 267 23.79 -1.81 -14.83
N ALA A 268 24.77 -2.08 -15.67
CA ALA A 268 24.61 -3.12 -16.70
C ALA A 268 24.30 -4.52 -16.11
N PRO A 269 25.00 -5.01 -15.05
CA PRO A 269 24.71 -6.33 -14.50
C PRO A 269 23.57 -6.34 -13.48
N LEU A 270 23.33 -5.24 -12.76
CA LEU A 270 22.51 -5.25 -11.56
C LEU A 270 21.73 -3.96 -11.36
N ASN A 271 20.46 -4.07 -10.95
CA ASN A 271 19.67 -2.99 -10.37
C ASN A 271 19.66 -3.14 -8.84
N VAL A 272 19.82 -2.03 -8.14
CA VAL A 272 19.75 -1.95 -6.68
C VAL A 272 18.71 -0.91 -6.31
N SER A 273 17.78 -1.26 -5.43
CA SER A 273 16.85 -0.32 -4.81
C SER A 273 16.97 -0.42 -3.31
N ILE A 274 17.06 0.72 -2.64
CA ILE A 274 17.22 0.81 -1.18
C ILE A 274 16.29 1.90 -0.67
N MET A 275 15.58 1.64 0.43
CA MET A 275 14.74 2.66 1.07
C MET A 275 14.79 2.53 2.58
N GLY A 276 14.83 3.66 3.26
CA GLY A 276 14.59 3.80 4.68
C GLY A 276 13.35 4.68 4.92
N VAL A 277 12.54 4.29 5.90
CA VAL A 277 11.36 5.04 6.35
C VAL A 277 11.36 5.08 7.87
N TYR A 278 11.33 6.27 8.43
CA TYR A 278 10.94 6.51 9.81
C TYR A 278 9.50 7.04 9.79
N GLY A 279 8.61 6.44 10.56
CA GLY A 279 7.20 6.83 10.52
C GLY A 279 6.48 6.66 11.85
N GLN A 280 5.56 7.60 12.07
CA GLN A 280 4.54 7.53 13.10
C GLN A 280 3.26 6.97 12.47
N ASN A 281 2.60 6.03 13.17
CA ASN A 281 1.27 5.55 12.80
C ASN A 281 1.18 5.06 11.34
N GLY A 282 2.05 4.10 10.94
CA GLY A 282 2.17 3.61 9.56
C GLY A 282 1.12 2.57 9.14
N THR A 283 0.08 2.31 9.90
CA THR A 283 -0.85 1.18 9.72
C THR A 283 -1.65 1.25 8.42
N ASP A 284 -2.07 2.43 7.99
CA ASP A 284 -2.75 2.66 6.70
C ASP A 284 -1.84 2.50 5.48
N LEU A 285 -0.55 2.31 5.71
CA LEU A 285 0.47 1.98 4.71
C LEU A 285 0.94 0.53 4.83
N MET A 286 0.18 -0.32 5.52
CA MET A 286 0.48 -1.75 5.78
C MET A 286 1.74 -1.99 6.60
N MET A 287 2.29 -0.97 7.25
CA MET A 287 3.45 -1.04 8.14
C MET A 287 3.02 -1.38 9.58
N ILE A 288 3.97 -1.81 10.43
CA ILE A 288 3.74 -1.92 11.87
C ILE A 288 3.66 -0.53 12.52
N GLY A 289 3.06 -0.46 13.71
CA GLY A 289 2.83 0.75 14.47
C GLY A 289 1.34 1.07 14.60
N GLY A 290 1.02 2.34 14.70
CA GLY A 290 -0.33 2.83 14.94
C GLY A 290 -0.32 4.01 15.90
N TYR A 291 -1.33 4.10 16.75
CA TYR A 291 -1.42 5.06 17.85
C TYR A 291 -2.15 4.43 19.04
N ALA A 292 -2.07 5.06 20.20
CA ALA A 292 -2.68 4.57 21.40
C ALA A 292 -3.26 5.73 22.24
N VAL A 293 -4.10 5.40 23.21
CA VAL A 293 -4.57 6.36 24.23
C VAL A 293 -3.44 6.59 25.22
N SER A 294 -2.92 7.83 25.30
CA SER A 294 -1.89 8.21 26.27
C SER A 294 -2.47 8.61 27.60
N GLU A 295 -3.68 9.19 27.61
CA GLU A 295 -4.31 9.67 28.83
C GLU A 295 -5.83 9.67 28.69
N VAL A 296 -6.53 9.34 29.77
CA VAL A 296 -7.97 9.60 29.96
C VAL A 296 -8.10 10.80 30.87
N THR A 297 -8.31 12.00 30.29
CA THR A 297 -8.33 13.27 31.02
C THR A 297 -9.60 13.47 31.85
N SER A 298 -10.65 12.71 31.57
CA SER A 298 -11.88 12.66 32.37
C SER A 298 -12.50 11.27 32.28
N VAL A 299 -12.42 10.50 33.35
CA VAL A 299 -13.04 9.18 33.43
C VAL A 299 -14.56 9.27 33.29
N ALA A 300 -15.18 10.28 33.94
CA ALA A 300 -16.64 10.48 33.94
C ALA A 300 -17.19 10.75 32.51
N ASN A 301 -16.44 11.46 31.67
CA ASN A 301 -16.84 11.87 30.33
C ASN A 301 -16.11 11.11 29.21
N ASP A 302 -15.15 10.24 29.57
CA ASP A 302 -14.30 9.44 28.66
C ASP A 302 -13.53 10.30 27.64
N PHE A 303 -13.00 11.47 28.06
CA PHE A 303 -12.12 12.27 27.22
C PHE A 303 -10.73 11.67 27.17
N LYS A 304 -10.17 11.56 25.93
CA LYS A 304 -8.89 10.89 25.67
C LYS A 304 -7.91 11.80 24.94
N ILE A 305 -6.63 11.62 25.26
CA ILE A 305 -5.49 12.11 24.47
C ILE A 305 -4.80 10.90 23.84
N TYR A 306 -4.19 11.09 22.68
CA TYR A 306 -3.59 10.01 21.90
C TYR A 306 -2.10 10.27 21.67
N THR A 307 -1.32 9.20 21.62
CA THR A 307 0.11 9.19 21.28
C THR A 307 0.39 8.30 20.09
N ASN A 308 1.40 8.64 19.29
CA ASN A 308 1.84 7.83 18.15
C ASN A 308 2.70 6.66 18.59
N LEU A 309 2.58 5.53 17.88
CA LEU A 309 3.54 4.45 17.86
C LEU A 309 4.50 4.66 16.69
N ASN A 310 5.79 4.63 16.97
CA ASN A 310 6.87 4.93 16.04
C ASN A 310 7.47 3.63 15.48
N SER A 311 7.87 3.64 14.22
CA SER A 311 8.61 2.53 13.61
C SER A 311 9.71 3.03 12.69
N ALA A 312 10.79 2.25 12.58
CA ALA A 312 11.83 2.42 11.59
C ALA A 312 11.83 1.20 10.66
N ASN A 313 11.86 1.43 9.35
CA ASN A 313 11.75 0.40 8.34
C ASN A 313 12.86 0.61 7.31
N PHE A 314 13.47 -0.48 6.89
CA PHE A 314 14.53 -0.48 5.89
C PHE A 314 14.35 -1.69 4.97
N TRP A 315 14.61 -1.52 3.68
CA TRP A 315 14.69 -2.62 2.74
C TRP A 315 15.69 -2.36 1.62
N ILE A 316 16.16 -3.46 1.04
CA ILE A 316 17.00 -3.51 -0.15
C ILE A 316 16.46 -4.56 -1.12
N ASP A 317 16.48 -4.25 -2.40
CA ASP A 317 16.19 -5.18 -3.49
C ASP A 317 17.33 -5.17 -4.52
N LEU A 318 17.85 -6.33 -4.79
CA LEU A 318 18.88 -6.58 -5.80
C LEU A 318 18.25 -7.40 -6.94
N ALA A 319 18.45 -6.99 -8.17
CA ALA A 319 17.93 -7.72 -9.32
C ALA A 319 18.91 -7.68 -10.51
N THR A 320 19.20 -8.84 -11.08
CA THR A 320 20.02 -8.92 -12.29
C THR A 320 19.28 -8.38 -13.52
N ASN A 321 20.01 -7.91 -14.52
CA ASN A 321 19.47 -7.41 -15.79
C ASN A 321 19.51 -8.47 -16.90
N GLY A 322 19.22 -9.74 -16.58
CA GLY A 322 19.15 -10.84 -17.55
C GLY A 322 18.07 -10.59 -18.61
N LYS A 323 18.23 -11.20 -19.82
CA LYS A 323 17.22 -11.10 -20.89
C LYS A 323 16.13 -12.15 -20.76
N LYS A 324 16.50 -13.38 -20.42
CA LYS A 324 15.60 -14.53 -20.28
C LYS A 324 15.49 -15.01 -18.83
N VAL A 325 16.58 -14.96 -18.08
CA VAL A 325 16.64 -15.40 -16.67
C VAL A 325 17.03 -14.22 -15.80
N PHE A 326 16.23 -13.99 -14.77
CA PHE A 326 16.41 -12.93 -13.81
C PHE A 326 16.54 -13.54 -12.40
N PHE A 327 17.54 -13.11 -11.67
CA PHE A 327 17.67 -13.41 -10.25
C PHE A 327 17.40 -12.15 -9.45
N GLY A 328 16.78 -12.30 -8.30
CA GLY A 328 16.57 -11.21 -7.39
C GLY A 328 16.69 -11.62 -5.93
N LEU A 329 16.98 -10.66 -5.07
CA LEU A 329 17.05 -10.84 -3.64
C LEU A 329 16.45 -9.61 -2.98
N PHE A 330 15.37 -9.81 -2.24
CA PHE A 330 14.80 -8.80 -1.36
C PHE A 330 15.20 -9.08 0.08
N SER A 331 15.49 -8.04 0.86
CA SER A 331 15.60 -8.11 2.31
C SER A 331 14.96 -6.89 2.94
N GLY A 332 14.23 -7.09 4.05
CA GLY A 332 13.55 -6.03 4.79
C GLY A 332 13.71 -6.20 6.31
N TYR A 333 13.77 -5.08 7.01
CA TYR A 333 13.80 -4.99 8.46
C TYR A 333 12.88 -3.88 8.95
N SER A 334 12.06 -4.18 9.96
CA SER A 334 11.21 -3.19 10.65
C SER A 334 11.43 -3.30 12.15
N LYS A 335 11.49 -2.16 12.83
CA LYS A 335 11.67 -2.08 14.29
C LYS A 335 10.56 -1.23 14.90
N ASN A 336 9.92 -1.75 15.94
CA ASN A 336 9.08 -0.95 16.83
C ASN A 336 9.97 -0.07 17.72
N LEU A 337 9.69 1.21 17.75
CA LEU A 337 10.44 2.22 18.52
C LEU A 337 9.66 2.72 19.75
N GLY A 338 8.44 2.18 19.98
CA GLY A 338 7.58 2.56 21.08
C GLY A 338 6.70 3.76 20.82
N GLY A 339 6.04 4.23 21.86
CA GLY A 339 5.20 5.42 21.88
C GLY A 339 6.02 6.71 21.89
N SER A 340 5.43 7.81 21.45
CA SER A 340 5.99 9.15 21.66
C SER A 340 5.81 9.61 23.11
N ASP A 341 4.75 9.14 23.77
CA ASP A 341 4.44 9.36 25.15
C ASP A 341 4.04 8.04 25.82
N GLU A 342 3.89 8.00 27.14
CA GLU A 342 3.35 6.88 27.90
C GLU A 342 1.93 6.53 27.44
N ILE A 343 1.57 5.25 27.53
CA ILE A 343 0.29 4.71 27.08
C ILE A 343 -0.50 4.22 28.28
N ALA A 344 -1.68 4.78 28.45
CA ALA A 344 -2.59 4.46 29.55
C ALA A 344 -3.85 3.69 29.10
N GLY A 345 -4.03 3.44 27.81
CA GLY A 345 -5.27 2.82 27.31
C GLY A 345 -5.10 2.03 26.03
N ALA A 346 -6.16 1.99 25.22
CA ALA A 346 -6.27 1.14 24.05
C ALA A 346 -5.23 1.48 22.95
N PHE A 347 -4.72 0.42 22.30
CA PHE A 347 -3.88 0.49 21.12
C PHE A 347 -4.75 0.37 19.86
N TYR A 348 -4.47 1.22 18.87
CA TYR A 348 -5.06 1.21 17.53
C TYR A 348 -3.92 1.05 16.52
N GLY A 349 -3.56 -0.19 16.21
CA GLY A 349 -2.34 -0.43 15.43
C GLY A 349 -2.26 -1.83 14.84
N ARG A 350 -1.12 -2.09 14.20
CA ARG A 350 -0.73 -3.39 13.66
C ARG A 350 0.60 -3.81 14.24
N GLY A 351 0.68 -5.07 14.71
CA GLY A 351 1.91 -5.63 15.27
C GLY A 351 2.44 -4.84 16.47
N THR A 352 1.53 -4.33 17.31
CA THR A 352 1.88 -3.52 18.48
C THR A 352 2.67 -4.30 19.52
N ASN A 353 2.57 -5.64 19.50
CA ASN A 353 3.32 -6.59 20.32
C ASN A 353 4.52 -7.22 19.58
N ILE A 354 4.92 -6.66 18.45
CA ILE A 354 6.09 -7.09 17.67
C ILE A 354 7.24 -6.12 17.93
N ASP A 355 8.36 -6.64 18.39
CA ASP A 355 9.60 -5.88 18.58
C ASP A 355 10.25 -5.54 17.25
N HIS A 356 10.45 -6.54 16.38
CA HIS A 356 11.00 -6.35 15.04
C HIS A 356 10.51 -7.43 14.08
N LEU A 357 10.61 -7.08 12.78
CA LEU A 357 10.37 -7.98 11.66
C LEU A 357 11.62 -8.06 10.81
N PHE A 358 11.90 -9.24 10.26
CA PHE A 358 12.95 -9.45 9.27
C PHE A 358 12.44 -10.34 8.15
N ARG A 359 12.79 -10.04 6.91
CA ARG A 359 12.49 -10.86 5.74
C ARG A 359 13.70 -10.96 4.83
N ILE A 360 13.89 -12.15 4.25
CA ILE A 360 14.78 -12.38 3.13
C ILE A 360 14.05 -13.21 2.08
N SER A 361 14.18 -12.83 0.79
CA SER A 361 13.35 -13.37 -0.28
C SER A 361 14.14 -13.47 -1.60
N PRO A 362 14.94 -14.54 -1.80
CA PRO A 362 15.54 -14.85 -3.10
C PRO A 362 14.46 -15.31 -4.08
N ARG A 363 14.62 -14.90 -5.35
CA ARG A 363 13.71 -15.24 -6.43
C ARG A 363 14.43 -15.47 -7.74
N ILE A 364 13.79 -16.26 -8.61
CA ILE A 364 14.18 -16.49 -10.00
C ILE A 364 12.96 -16.32 -10.91
N THR A 365 13.17 -15.72 -12.07
CA THR A 365 12.15 -15.62 -13.12
C THR A 365 12.76 -16.01 -14.45
N ILE A 366 12.08 -16.92 -15.17
CA ILE A 366 12.46 -17.37 -16.51
C ILE A 366 11.37 -16.90 -17.47
N THR A 367 11.74 -16.11 -18.48
CA THR A 367 10.80 -15.49 -19.41
C THR A 367 11.09 -15.92 -20.84
N GLU A 368 10.06 -16.36 -21.56
CA GLU A 368 10.10 -16.59 -23.01
C GLU A 368 8.91 -15.88 -23.65
N GLY A 369 9.20 -14.91 -24.53
CA GLY A 369 8.18 -14.05 -25.12
C GLY A 369 7.37 -13.29 -24.07
N ARG A 370 6.08 -13.58 -23.99
CA ARG A 370 5.15 -12.95 -23.03
C ARG A 370 4.85 -13.83 -21.80
N PHE A 371 5.42 -15.03 -21.76
CA PHE A 371 5.18 -15.99 -20.68
C PHE A 371 6.39 -16.08 -19.75
N SER A 372 6.12 -16.19 -18.44
CA SER A 372 7.14 -16.35 -17.41
C SER A 372 6.76 -17.46 -16.44
N PHE A 373 7.75 -18.26 -16.06
CA PHE A 373 7.75 -19.07 -14.83
C PHE A 373 8.61 -18.36 -13.80
N ALA A 374 8.14 -18.31 -12.55
CA ALA A 374 8.91 -17.69 -11.48
C ALA A 374 8.75 -18.41 -10.16
N GLY A 375 9.80 -18.39 -9.34
CA GLY A 375 9.83 -18.94 -8.00
C GLY A 375 10.45 -17.96 -7.00
N GLU A 376 9.91 -17.91 -5.81
CA GLU A 376 10.40 -17.10 -4.68
C GLU A 376 10.35 -17.95 -3.40
N ILE A 377 11.40 -17.84 -2.59
CA ILE A 377 11.44 -18.39 -1.24
C ILE A 377 11.41 -17.19 -0.30
N GLU A 378 10.35 -17.03 0.48
CA GLU A 378 10.18 -15.91 1.38
C GLU A 378 10.28 -16.38 2.84
N SER A 379 11.39 -16.09 3.52
CA SER A 379 11.54 -16.34 4.95
C SER A 379 11.25 -15.05 5.71
N THR A 380 10.26 -15.09 6.61
CA THR A 380 9.86 -13.94 7.42
C THR A 380 9.84 -14.31 8.88
N THR A 381 10.54 -13.52 9.70
CA THR A 381 10.58 -13.63 11.16
C THR A 381 9.86 -12.46 11.81
N ALA A 382 9.02 -12.72 12.80
CA ALA A 382 8.41 -11.75 13.69
C ALA A 382 8.82 -12.03 15.13
N ALA A 383 9.36 -11.04 15.83
CA ALA A 383 9.73 -11.14 17.24
C ALA A 383 8.58 -10.65 18.12
N TYR A 384 7.76 -11.57 18.59
CA TYR A 384 6.60 -11.28 19.44
C TYR A 384 6.97 -11.21 20.92
N GLY A 385 6.48 -10.20 21.63
CA GLY A 385 6.74 -10.01 23.05
C GLY A 385 5.63 -9.26 23.77
N THR A 386 5.95 -8.72 24.93
CA THR A 386 5.02 -7.94 25.77
C THR A 386 5.25 -6.45 25.55
N THR A 387 4.18 -5.74 25.24
CA THR A 387 4.21 -4.28 25.05
C THR A 387 4.13 -3.59 26.40
N GLY A 388 5.10 -2.73 26.70
CA GLY A 388 5.12 -1.88 27.90
C GLY A 388 4.28 -0.60 27.74
N SER A 389 4.18 0.15 28.83
CA SER A 389 3.50 1.45 28.83
C SER A 389 4.19 2.49 27.95
N ASP A 390 5.48 2.34 27.68
CA ASP A 390 6.22 3.14 26.71
C ASP A 390 6.03 2.68 25.25
N GLY A 391 5.14 1.69 25.00
CA GLY A 391 4.87 1.12 23.69
C GLY A 391 5.98 0.28 23.11
N LYS A 392 7.10 0.10 23.82
CA LYS A 392 8.18 -0.82 23.40
C LYS A 392 7.84 -2.25 23.75
N VAL A 393 8.39 -3.16 22.98
CA VAL A 393 8.19 -4.60 23.19
C VAL A 393 9.43 -5.22 23.83
N THR A 394 9.21 -5.97 24.90
CA THR A 394 10.26 -6.66 25.67
C THR A 394 9.99 -8.16 25.74
N GLY A 395 11.02 -8.96 26.06
CA GLY A 395 10.90 -10.42 26.21
C GLY A 395 10.46 -11.11 24.93
N SER A 396 10.86 -10.60 23.76
CA SER A 396 10.38 -11.09 22.48
C SER A 396 10.99 -12.45 22.10
N ASN A 397 10.15 -13.30 21.51
CA ASN A 397 10.51 -14.58 20.92
C ASN A 397 10.25 -14.57 19.41
N ASN A 398 11.15 -15.15 18.64
CA ASN A 398 11.07 -15.22 17.20
C ASN A 398 10.06 -16.29 16.75
N VAL A 399 9.16 -15.90 15.88
CA VAL A 399 8.27 -16.77 15.13
C VAL A 399 8.61 -16.63 13.65
N ASN A 400 8.81 -17.74 12.97
CA ASN A 400 9.24 -17.78 11.57
C ASN A 400 8.21 -18.48 10.68
N ASN A 401 8.03 -18.00 9.46
CA ASN A 401 7.36 -18.68 8.37
C ASN A 401 8.26 -18.71 7.15
N LEU A 402 8.33 -19.88 6.51
CA LEU A 402 8.93 -20.07 5.21
C LEU A 402 7.82 -20.26 4.17
N ARG A 403 7.69 -19.31 3.25
CA ARG A 403 6.80 -19.41 2.09
C ARG A 403 7.59 -19.87 0.87
N LEU A 404 7.10 -20.92 0.23
CA LEU A 404 7.55 -21.37 -1.08
C LEU A 404 6.51 -20.93 -2.10
N LEU A 405 6.84 -20.00 -2.97
CA LEU A 405 5.95 -19.46 -4.00
C LEU A 405 6.45 -19.86 -5.39
N PHE A 406 5.55 -20.43 -6.18
CA PHE A 406 5.69 -20.60 -7.61
C PHE A 406 4.58 -19.84 -8.33
N CYS A 407 4.91 -19.17 -9.43
CA CYS A 407 3.88 -18.50 -10.23
C CYS A 407 4.14 -18.61 -11.73
N THR A 408 3.04 -18.56 -12.48
CA THR A 408 3.04 -18.38 -13.92
C THR A 408 2.43 -17.03 -14.27
N ILE A 409 3.05 -16.34 -15.24
CA ILE A 409 2.61 -15.00 -15.64
C ILE A 409 2.56 -14.94 -17.17
N TYR A 410 1.39 -14.57 -17.72
CA TYR A 410 1.21 -14.27 -19.13
C TYR A 410 0.85 -12.80 -19.30
N LYS A 411 1.67 -12.04 -20.04
CA LYS A 411 1.47 -10.61 -20.32
C LYS A 411 0.82 -10.42 -21.69
N PHE A 412 -0.10 -9.47 -21.81
CA PHE A 412 -0.77 -9.09 -23.06
C PHE A 412 -0.78 -7.57 -23.29
#